data_4a74bfa3d4d37dafe273db69ae033233
#
_entry.id   4a74bfa3d4d37dafe273db69ae033233
#
_cell.length_a   1.000
_cell.length_b   1.000
_cell.length_c   1.000
_cell.angle_alpha   90.00
_cell.angle_beta   90.00
_cell.angle_gamma   90.00
#
_symmetry.space_group_name_H-M   'P 1'
#
loop_
_entity.id
_entity.type
_entity.pdbx_description
1 polymer ?
#
loop_
_entity_poly.entity_id
_entity_poly.type
_entity_poly.pdbx_seq_one_letter_code
_entity_poly.pdbx_strand_id
1 'polypeptide(L)'
;MNHQNLIQLLEATAARVPEGRAVADRETVFTFAGLREVARALGGLLLARGLGGKTIAVVARHEAWTPVLFFGVLWAGGVYVPLDEDQPREKRAKILLNSGAALTLSHGGSFEGSLDVTPELLAQAPAASSPETGPEAPAYLVYTSGSTGVPKGVLKSHGAVLSYLEAFTSLFSFDEGNILGNQTPFFFDASAKDLYLMAATGACLEVLPQELFSFPVRLVAYMNERQVDTVSWVPSALAIVTQLGTFREILPVFLKRVFFVGEVFPMKQLNRWREALPQVEYVNLYGSSEIAGVACYYRVEGTFADGQALPMGGPLPNCTLRLVAEGKPVTEPEVVGEVYIASPALALGYFRDPEKTAASFRTLELGDGVPRRYFATGDMARYDRAGRLVFAARRDYQIKHMGRRIELGEIETAADGLEAVQRSCCLYDGARQKIVLFCQPAPGAEVTGRDIRRQLREKLSDYMVPAKVTILESLPLNQNGKIDRQALQALL
;
A
#
# COMPACT_ATOMS: atom_id res chain seq x y z
N MET A 1 -14.47 11.18 -15.68
CA MET A 1 -15.58 11.08 -14.68
C MET A 1 -15.96 12.48 -14.22
N ASN A 2 -17.27 12.86 -14.23
CA ASN A 2 -17.71 14.21 -13.84
C ASN A 2 -18.00 14.36 -12.32
N HIS A 3 -17.25 13.64 -11.47
CA HIS A 3 -17.41 13.70 -10.03
C HIS A 3 -16.37 14.63 -9.41
N GLN A 4 -16.78 15.42 -8.40
CA GLN A 4 -15.90 16.34 -7.68
C GLN A 4 -15.21 15.66 -6.48
N ASN A 5 -15.82 14.59 -5.94
CA ASN A 5 -15.30 13.88 -4.79
C ASN A 5 -15.74 12.40 -4.78
N LEU A 6 -15.18 11.63 -3.86
CA LEU A 6 -15.40 10.19 -3.73
C LEU A 6 -16.80 9.84 -3.21
N ILE A 7 -17.50 10.77 -2.57
CA ILE A 7 -18.89 10.54 -2.13
C ILE A 7 -19.84 10.64 -3.31
N GLN A 8 -19.68 11.63 -4.19
CA GLN A 8 -20.47 11.71 -5.43
C GLN A 8 -20.26 10.47 -6.31
N LEU A 9 -19.04 9.93 -6.33
CA LEU A 9 -18.75 8.68 -7.03
C LEU A 9 -19.57 7.50 -6.45
N LEU A 10 -19.54 7.33 -5.12
CA LEU A 10 -20.33 6.30 -4.42
C LEU A 10 -21.83 6.48 -4.63
N GLU A 11 -22.35 7.72 -4.51
CA GLU A 11 -23.76 8.04 -4.71
C GLU A 11 -24.24 7.69 -6.12
N ALA A 12 -23.46 8.04 -7.15
CA ALA A 12 -23.77 7.71 -8.54
C ALA A 12 -23.84 6.20 -8.76
N THR A 13 -22.90 5.44 -8.18
CA THR A 13 -22.90 3.98 -8.28
C THR A 13 -24.05 3.36 -7.48
N ALA A 14 -24.32 3.83 -6.27
CA ALA A 14 -25.44 3.37 -5.46
C ALA A 14 -26.81 3.68 -6.10
N ALA A 15 -26.91 4.74 -6.88
CA ALA A 15 -28.13 5.04 -7.66
C ALA A 15 -28.28 4.10 -8.88
N ARG A 16 -27.16 3.67 -9.49
CA ARG A 16 -27.15 2.78 -10.67
C ARG A 16 -27.41 1.32 -10.29
N VAL A 17 -26.78 0.83 -9.22
CA VAL A 17 -26.83 -0.58 -8.80
C VAL A 17 -27.10 -0.72 -7.29
N PRO A 18 -28.24 -0.24 -6.77
CA PRO A 18 -28.50 -0.14 -5.33
C PRO A 18 -28.43 -1.49 -4.60
N GLU A 19 -28.93 -2.56 -5.24
CA GLU A 19 -28.97 -3.91 -4.66
C GLU A 19 -27.69 -4.73 -4.95
N GLY A 20 -26.76 -4.19 -5.76
CA GLY A 20 -25.47 -4.81 -6.02
C GLY A 20 -24.67 -4.94 -4.72
N ARG A 21 -23.95 -6.04 -4.58
CA ARG A 21 -23.00 -6.24 -3.46
C ARG A 21 -21.85 -5.25 -3.61
N ALA A 22 -21.67 -4.38 -2.63
CA ALA A 22 -20.57 -3.42 -2.62
C ALA A 22 -19.34 -3.97 -1.89
N VAL A 23 -19.49 -4.28 -0.62
CA VAL A 23 -18.42 -4.85 0.20
C VAL A 23 -18.93 -6.08 0.93
N ALA A 24 -18.16 -7.13 0.93
CA ALA A 24 -18.49 -8.35 1.64
C ALA A 24 -17.26 -8.95 2.33
N ASP A 25 -17.47 -9.61 3.44
CA ASP A 25 -16.55 -10.51 4.09
C ASP A 25 -17.25 -11.83 4.42
N ARG A 26 -16.68 -12.65 5.32
CA ARG A 26 -17.28 -13.93 5.72
C ARG A 26 -18.64 -13.76 6.38
N GLU A 27 -18.84 -12.71 7.15
CA GLU A 27 -19.97 -12.52 8.07
C GLU A 27 -20.93 -11.42 7.61
N THR A 28 -20.43 -10.41 6.92
CA THR A 28 -21.13 -9.17 6.59
C THR A 28 -21.17 -8.92 5.10
N VAL A 29 -22.32 -8.48 4.60
CA VAL A 29 -22.48 -8.02 3.21
C VAL A 29 -23.20 -6.67 3.23
N PHE A 30 -22.58 -5.68 2.59
CA PHE A 30 -23.24 -4.41 2.28
C PHE A 30 -23.58 -4.35 0.79
N THR A 31 -24.84 -4.02 0.48
CA THR A 31 -25.20 -3.56 -0.86
C THR A 31 -24.73 -2.12 -1.05
N PHE A 32 -24.72 -1.60 -2.28
CA PHE A 32 -24.39 -0.20 -2.54
C PHE A 32 -25.35 0.76 -1.82
N ALA A 33 -26.65 0.43 -1.80
CA ALA A 33 -27.63 1.19 -1.02
C ALA A 33 -27.31 1.15 0.47
N GLY A 34 -27.04 -0.04 1.02
CA GLY A 34 -26.69 -0.22 2.43
C GLY A 34 -25.41 0.51 2.82
N LEU A 35 -24.33 0.37 2.03
CA LEU A 35 -23.08 1.10 2.23
C LEU A 35 -23.30 2.61 2.26
N ARG A 36 -24.05 3.14 1.28
CA ARG A 36 -24.40 4.57 1.21
C ARG A 36 -25.14 5.04 2.45
N GLU A 37 -26.21 4.33 2.85
CA GLU A 37 -27.05 4.73 4.00
C GLU A 37 -26.26 4.73 5.32
N VAL A 38 -25.47 3.67 5.55
CA VAL A 38 -24.67 3.55 6.79
C VAL A 38 -23.55 4.62 6.83
N ALA A 39 -22.86 4.82 5.70
CA ALA A 39 -21.84 5.87 5.60
C ALA A 39 -22.44 7.28 5.79
N ARG A 40 -23.62 7.54 5.23
CA ARG A 40 -24.36 8.78 5.38
C ARG A 40 -24.80 9.03 6.83
N ALA A 41 -25.28 8.00 7.52
CA ALA A 41 -25.63 8.08 8.94
C ALA A 41 -24.40 8.39 9.80
N LEU A 42 -23.26 7.74 9.54
CA LEU A 42 -22.01 8.05 10.24
C LEU A 42 -21.55 9.49 9.95
N GLY A 43 -21.63 9.93 8.70
CA GLY A 43 -21.36 11.32 8.34
C GLY A 43 -22.21 12.32 9.13
N GLY A 44 -23.53 12.04 9.24
CA GLY A 44 -24.46 12.84 10.04
C GLY A 44 -24.12 12.86 11.53
N LEU A 45 -23.73 11.72 12.10
CA LEU A 45 -23.28 11.62 13.48
C LEU A 45 -22.02 12.46 13.72
N LEU A 46 -21.04 12.43 12.82
CA LEU A 46 -19.82 13.23 12.92
C LEU A 46 -20.12 14.73 12.81
N LEU A 47 -20.99 15.14 11.89
CA LEU A 47 -21.43 16.53 11.74
C LEU A 47 -22.15 17.04 12.99
N ALA A 48 -23.07 16.25 13.55
CA ALA A 48 -23.79 16.58 14.77
C ALA A 48 -22.88 16.75 16.00
N ARG A 49 -21.70 16.10 15.98
CA ARG A 49 -20.66 16.24 17.01
C ARG A 49 -19.65 17.37 16.72
N GLY A 50 -19.87 18.18 15.70
CA GLY A 50 -18.97 19.28 15.32
C GLY A 50 -17.63 18.79 14.71
N LEU A 51 -17.60 17.57 14.15
CA LEU A 51 -16.41 16.95 13.58
C LEU A 51 -16.35 17.07 12.04
N GLY A 52 -17.21 17.88 11.43
CA GLY A 52 -17.19 18.17 10.00
C GLY A 52 -15.83 18.70 9.54
N GLY A 53 -15.28 18.17 8.45
CA GLY A 53 -13.98 18.57 7.89
C GLY A 53 -12.77 18.21 8.74
N LYS A 54 -12.93 17.47 9.83
CA LYS A 54 -11.81 17.09 10.72
C LYS A 54 -11.09 15.83 10.23
N THR A 55 -9.84 15.68 10.67
CA THR A 55 -9.10 14.42 10.54
C THR A 55 -9.63 13.43 11.59
N ILE A 56 -10.01 12.24 11.14
CA ILE A 56 -10.59 11.17 11.96
C ILE A 56 -9.75 9.91 11.75
N ALA A 57 -9.24 9.35 12.83
CA ALA A 57 -8.57 8.06 12.78
C ALA A 57 -9.60 6.92 12.72
N VAL A 58 -9.29 5.88 11.99
CA VAL A 58 -10.15 4.70 11.85
C VAL A 58 -9.31 3.46 12.11
N VAL A 59 -9.70 2.64 13.08
CA VAL A 59 -9.12 1.32 13.29
C VAL A 59 -9.48 0.45 12.09
N ALA A 60 -8.51 0.23 11.23
CA ALA A 60 -8.71 -0.32 9.89
C ALA A 60 -8.56 -1.85 9.91
N ARG A 61 -9.50 -2.55 10.56
CA ARG A 61 -9.57 -4.01 10.53
C ARG A 61 -9.84 -4.52 9.12
N HIS A 62 -9.42 -5.75 8.87
CA HIS A 62 -9.64 -6.39 7.57
C HIS A 62 -11.04 -7.02 7.50
N GLU A 63 -12.06 -6.16 7.44
CA GLU A 63 -13.48 -6.49 7.50
C GLU A 63 -14.33 -5.54 6.65
N ALA A 64 -15.56 -5.92 6.33
CA ALA A 64 -16.46 -5.13 5.48
C ALA A 64 -16.89 -3.79 6.10
N TRP A 65 -16.80 -3.61 7.42
CA TRP A 65 -17.12 -2.37 8.09
C TRP A 65 -16.07 -1.26 7.91
N THR A 66 -14.80 -1.60 7.70
CA THR A 66 -13.75 -0.60 7.54
C THR A 66 -14.00 0.36 6.36
N PRO A 67 -14.35 -0.10 5.13
CA PRO A 67 -14.80 0.78 4.05
C PRO A 67 -15.97 1.69 4.43
N VAL A 68 -16.93 1.19 5.19
CA VAL A 68 -18.10 1.99 5.67
C VAL A 68 -17.62 3.15 6.52
N LEU A 69 -16.69 2.90 7.46
CA LEU A 69 -16.12 3.94 8.32
C LEU A 69 -15.36 5.00 7.50
N PHE A 70 -14.59 4.60 6.49
CA PHE A 70 -13.89 5.53 5.60
C PHE A 70 -14.87 6.43 4.84
N PHE A 71 -15.88 5.87 4.21
CA PHE A 71 -16.89 6.65 3.51
C PHE A 71 -17.71 7.54 4.46
N GLY A 72 -17.95 7.10 5.69
CA GLY A 72 -18.63 7.93 6.70
C GLY A 72 -17.82 9.17 7.08
N VAL A 73 -16.51 9.05 7.22
CA VAL A 73 -15.61 10.19 7.45
C VAL A 73 -15.62 11.14 6.25
N LEU A 74 -15.51 10.59 5.03
CA LEU A 74 -15.58 11.37 3.79
C LEU A 74 -16.95 12.07 3.63
N TRP A 75 -18.03 11.43 4.11
CA TRP A 75 -19.38 12.03 4.08
C TRP A 75 -19.48 13.28 4.97
N ALA A 76 -18.76 13.31 6.07
CA ALA A 76 -18.63 14.50 6.92
C ALA A 76 -17.66 15.56 6.35
N GLY A 77 -17.16 15.39 5.12
CA GLY A 77 -16.12 16.24 4.52
C GLY A 77 -14.76 16.10 5.20
N GLY A 78 -14.56 15.05 6.01
CA GLY A 78 -13.35 14.81 6.80
C GLY A 78 -12.25 14.06 6.03
N VAL A 79 -11.10 13.91 6.71
CA VAL A 79 -9.93 13.17 6.24
C VAL A 79 -9.77 11.92 7.11
N TYR A 80 -9.85 10.71 6.55
CA TYR A 80 -9.61 9.52 7.36
C TYR A 80 -8.13 9.15 7.44
N VAL A 81 -7.73 8.62 8.61
CA VAL A 81 -6.39 8.08 8.87
C VAL A 81 -6.55 6.62 9.26
N PRO A 82 -6.21 5.67 8.39
CA PRO A 82 -6.30 4.26 8.73
C PRO A 82 -5.22 3.88 9.74
N LEU A 83 -5.60 3.24 10.84
CA LEU A 83 -4.72 2.74 11.89
C LEU A 83 -4.71 1.22 11.91
N ASP A 84 -3.53 0.66 12.00
CA ASP A 84 -3.30 -0.74 12.29
C ASP A 84 -3.35 -0.94 13.83
N GLU A 85 -4.30 -1.72 14.33
CA GLU A 85 -4.45 -1.98 15.78
C GLU A 85 -3.31 -2.81 16.36
N ASP A 86 -2.64 -3.62 15.53
CA ASP A 86 -1.53 -4.49 15.93
C ASP A 86 -0.18 -3.76 15.97
N GLN A 87 -0.13 -2.50 15.50
CA GLN A 87 1.09 -1.70 15.62
C GLN A 87 1.44 -1.39 17.08
N PRO A 88 2.73 -1.25 17.42
CA PRO A 88 3.16 -0.84 18.74
C PRO A 88 2.44 0.44 19.22
N ARG A 89 2.03 0.47 20.49
CA ARG A 89 1.27 1.60 21.08
C ARG A 89 1.96 2.94 20.87
N GLU A 90 3.28 2.98 21.00
CA GLU A 90 4.08 4.20 20.80
C GLU A 90 3.99 4.69 19.35
N LYS A 91 4.02 3.78 18.37
CA LYS A 91 3.89 4.13 16.94
C LYS A 91 2.50 4.67 16.63
N ARG A 92 1.45 4.03 17.17
CA ARG A 92 0.07 4.54 17.06
C ARG A 92 -0.09 5.92 17.67
N ALA A 93 0.48 6.14 18.86
CA ALA A 93 0.46 7.44 19.52
C ALA A 93 1.15 8.53 18.68
N LYS A 94 2.30 8.23 18.06
CA LYS A 94 2.99 9.14 17.14
C LYS A 94 2.12 9.48 15.92
N ILE A 95 1.42 8.51 15.34
CA ILE A 95 0.51 8.73 14.20
C ILE A 95 -0.66 9.62 14.62
N LEU A 96 -1.32 9.32 15.75
CA LEU A 96 -2.45 10.12 16.26
C LEU A 96 -2.03 11.55 16.56
N LEU A 97 -0.90 11.75 17.22
CA LEU A 97 -0.37 13.07 17.53
C LEU A 97 -0.02 13.85 16.25
N ASN A 98 0.69 13.24 15.31
CA ASN A 98 1.10 13.88 14.06
C ASN A 98 -0.11 14.20 13.17
N SER A 99 -1.06 13.28 13.02
CA SER A 99 -2.27 13.49 12.21
C SER A 99 -3.19 14.55 12.81
N GLY A 100 -3.17 14.75 14.13
CA GLY A 100 -4.10 15.61 14.84
C GLY A 100 -5.54 15.12 14.75
N ALA A 101 -5.73 13.80 14.69
CA ALA A 101 -7.06 13.20 14.61
C ALA A 101 -7.92 13.63 15.80
N ALA A 102 -9.10 14.18 15.50
CA ALA A 102 -10.04 14.71 16.50
C ALA A 102 -10.83 13.60 17.21
N LEU A 103 -10.93 12.42 16.58
CA LEU A 103 -11.60 11.24 17.09
C LEU A 103 -10.96 10.00 16.46
N THR A 104 -11.03 8.87 17.16
CA THR A 104 -10.76 7.54 16.59
C THR A 104 -12.08 6.76 16.52
N LEU A 105 -12.35 6.14 15.37
CA LEU A 105 -13.48 5.25 15.14
C LEU A 105 -13.02 3.80 15.15
N SER A 106 -13.83 2.90 15.68
CA SER A 106 -13.68 1.45 15.57
C SER A 106 -15.05 0.81 15.29
N HIS A 107 -15.05 -0.47 14.89
CA HIS A 107 -16.24 -1.31 14.84
C HIS A 107 -15.91 -2.69 15.42
N GLY A 108 -16.89 -3.32 16.11
CA GLY A 108 -16.76 -4.70 16.59
C GLY A 108 -15.78 -4.91 17.75
N GLY A 109 -15.60 -3.93 18.59
CA GLY A 109 -14.80 -4.03 19.80
C GLY A 109 -14.08 -2.76 20.20
N SER A 110 -13.81 -2.63 21.51
CA SER A 110 -13.19 -1.44 22.07
C SER A 110 -11.71 -1.33 21.71
N PHE A 111 -11.36 -0.30 20.98
CA PHE A 111 -9.99 0.20 20.90
C PHE A 111 -9.86 1.37 21.90
N GLU A 112 -8.76 1.44 22.64
CA GLU A 112 -8.57 2.46 23.68
C GLU A 112 -8.82 3.88 23.14
N GLY A 113 -9.82 4.58 23.70
CA GLY A 113 -10.17 5.95 23.33
C GLY A 113 -10.93 6.10 22.00
N SER A 114 -11.41 5.01 21.40
CA SER A 114 -12.24 5.08 20.20
C SER A 114 -13.74 5.14 20.50
N LEU A 115 -14.48 5.68 19.54
CA LEU A 115 -15.93 5.52 19.43
C LEU A 115 -16.21 4.23 18.66
N ASP A 116 -16.84 3.27 19.31
CA ASP A 116 -17.32 2.06 18.65
C ASP A 116 -18.58 2.37 17.83
N VAL A 117 -18.53 2.19 16.53
CA VAL A 117 -19.62 2.47 15.60
C VAL A 117 -20.47 1.22 15.47
N THR A 118 -21.66 1.27 16.02
CA THR A 118 -22.62 0.15 15.97
C THR A 118 -23.87 0.53 15.18
N PRO A 119 -24.64 -0.45 14.65
CA PRO A 119 -25.92 -0.18 13.99
C PRO A 119 -26.89 0.63 14.86
N GLU A 120 -26.95 0.37 16.17
CA GLU A 120 -27.82 1.06 17.12
C GLU A 120 -27.43 2.53 17.27
N LEU A 121 -26.13 2.83 17.30
CA LEU A 121 -25.63 4.21 17.34
C LEU A 121 -26.01 4.96 16.06
N LEU A 122 -25.88 4.32 14.91
CA LEU A 122 -26.18 4.93 13.61
C LEU A 122 -27.68 5.10 13.36
N ALA A 123 -28.53 4.23 13.92
CA ALA A 123 -29.97 4.35 13.81
C ALA A 123 -30.53 5.65 14.44
N GLN A 124 -29.78 6.28 15.34
CA GLN A 124 -30.12 7.54 16.01
C GLN A 124 -29.46 8.77 15.35
N ALA A 125 -28.62 8.54 14.33
CA ALA A 125 -27.88 9.62 13.70
C ALA A 125 -28.77 10.47 12.78
N PRO A 126 -28.60 11.79 12.73
CA PRO A 126 -29.30 12.64 11.78
C PRO A 126 -28.82 12.35 10.35
N ALA A 127 -29.73 12.48 9.38
CA ALA A 127 -29.34 12.34 7.98
C ALA A 127 -28.42 13.51 7.56
N ALA A 128 -27.28 13.19 6.93
CA ALA A 128 -26.41 14.19 6.33
C ALA A 128 -26.74 14.44 4.86
N SER A 129 -26.52 15.65 4.38
CA SER A 129 -26.41 15.93 2.94
C SER A 129 -25.03 15.50 2.42
N SER A 130 -24.90 15.34 1.10
CA SER A 130 -23.59 15.14 0.48
C SER A 130 -22.68 16.34 0.74
N PRO A 131 -21.38 16.10 1.01
CA PRO A 131 -20.44 17.18 1.25
C PRO A 131 -20.16 18.00 -0.01
N GLU A 132 -20.09 19.31 0.13
CA GLU A 132 -19.63 20.24 -0.91
C GLU A 132 -18.10 20.28 -0.98
N THR A 133 -17.47 19.12 -1.08
CA THR A 133 -16.01 18.98 -1.08
C THR A 133 -15.50 18.94 -2.51
N GLY A 134 -14.56 19.82 -2.86
CA GLY A 134 -13.97 19.87 -4.19
C GLY A 134 -12.83 18.83 -4.38
N PRO A 135 -12.35 18.65 -5.63
CA PRO A 135 -11.36 17.61 -5.96
C PRO A 135 -9.99 17.84 -5.30
N GLU A 136 -9.61 19.08 -5.03
CA GLU A 136 -8.34 19.41 -4.38
C GLU A 136 -8.35 19.19 -2.86
N ALA A 137 -9.52 18.96 -2.28
CA ALA A 137 -9.63 18.73 -0.86
C ALA A 137 -9.01 17.39 -0.46
N PRO A 138 -8.36 17.33 0.72
CA PRO A 138 -7.84 16.09 1.26
C PRO A 138 -8.93 15.04 1.50
N ALA A 139 -8.66 13.79 1.14
CA ALA A 139 -9.55 12.66 1.36
C ALA A 139 -9.02 11.72 2.45
N TYR A 140 -7.75 11.38 2.39
CA TYR A 140 -7.15 10.49 3.37
C TYR A 140 -5.66 10.72 3.56
N LEU A 141 -5.17 10.25 4.71
CA LEU A 141 -3.79 10.38 5.15
C LEU A 141 -3.27 9.01 5.57
N VAL A 142 -2.38 8.42 4.76
CA VAL A 142 -1.74 7.14 5.09
C VAL A 142 -0.35 7.36 5.63
N TYR A 143 0.04 6.56 6.63
CA TYR A 143 1.36 6.61 7.23
C TYR A 143 2.24 5.48 6.71
N THR A 144 3.44 5.83 6.28
CA THR A 144 4.48 4.89 5.85
C THR A 144 5.69 4.97 6.78
N SER A 145 6.56 3.95 6.75
CA SER A 145 7.81 3.96 7.47
C SER A 145 8.67 5.18 7.11
N GLY A 146 9.35 5.74 8.09
CA GLY A 146 10.28 6.86 7.93
C GLY A 146 11.68 6.47 8.37
N SER A 147 12.70 6.91 7.64
CA SER A 147 14.11 6.58 7.90
C SER A 147 14.61 7.03 9.30
N THR A 148 13.92 7.97 9.93
CA THR A 148 14.21 8.50 11.27
C THR A 148 13.41 7.81 12.37
N GLY A 149 12.68 6.72 12.08
CA GLY A 149 11.79 6.07 13.03
C GLY A 149 10.47 6.83 13.31
N VAL A 150 10.28 7.99 12.67
CA VAL A 150 9.01 8.74 12.73
C VAL A 150 8.20 8.42 11.47
N PRO A 151 6.97 7.90 11.60
CA PRO A 151 6.11 7.63 10.46
C PRO A 151 5.84 8.91 9.65
N LYS A 152 5.91 8.82 8.33
CA LYS A 152 5.60 9.91 7.41
C LYS A 152 4.18 9.78 6.86
N GLY A 153 3.38 10.83 7.01
CA GLY A 153 2.02 10.88 6.47
C GLY A 153 2.00 11.34 5.03
N VAL A 154 1.38 10.59 4.15
CA VAL A 154 1.16 10.94 2.72
C VAL A 154 -0.29 11.36 2.56
N LEU A 155 -0.53 12.61 2.17
CA LEU A 155 -1.86 13.20 2.07
C LEU A 155 -2.38 13.11 0.64
N LYS A 156 -3.56 12.51 0.45
CA LYS A 156 -4.22 12.34 -0.85
C LYS A 156 -5.46 13.22 -0.96
N SER A 157 -5.69 13.78 -2.15
CA SER A 157 -6.93 14.48 -2.47
C SER A 157 -7.96 13.56 -3.13
N HIS A 158 -9.22 13.98 -3.12
CA HIS A 158 -10.30 13.34 -3.87
C HIS A 158 -9.97 13.27 -5.37
N GLY A 159 -9.49 14.36 -5.95
CA GLY A 159 -9.14 14.46 -7.37
C GLY A 159 -7.99 13.55 -7.79
N ALA A 160 -7.00 13.33 -6.91
CA ALA A 160 -5.91 12.40 -7.19
C ALA A 160 -6.43 10.98 -7.37
N VAL A 161 -7.36 10.53 -6.51
CA VAL A 161 -7.98 9.21 -6.62
C VAL A 161 -8.88 9.10 -7.83
N LEU A 162 -9.73 10.11 -8.09
CA LEU A 162 -10.61 10.15 -9.26
C LEU A 162 -9.82 10.09 -10.57
N SER A 163 -8.73 10.84 -10.66
CA SER A 163 -7.85 10.83 -11.83
C SER A 163 -7.19 9.47 -12.07
N TYR A 164 -6.74 8.80 -10.99
CA TYR A 164 -6.26 7.43 -11.08
C TYR A 164 -7.33 6.48 -11.60
N LEU A 165 -8.54 6.52 -11.02
CA LEU A 165 -9.65 5.64 -11.41
C LEU A 165 -10.02 5.80 -12.88
N GLU A 166 -10.10 7.05 -13.36
CA GLU A 166 -10.39 7.34 -14.76
C GLU A 166 -9.35 6.72 -15.70
N ALA A 167 -8.06 6.90 -15.40
CA ALA A 167 -6.98 6.32 -16.18
C ALA A 167 -6.98 4.78 -16.12
N PHE A 168 -7.21 4.20 -14.94
CA PHE A 168 -7.17 2.76 -14.75
C PHE A 168 -8.36 2.06 -15.42
N THR A 169 -9.57 2.61 -15.26
CA THR A 169 -10.78 2.03 -15.89
C THR A 169 -10.86 2.25 -17.40
N SER A 170 -10.10 3.18 -17.96
CA SER A 170 -9.95 3.31 -19.41
C SER A 170 -9.11 2.19 -20.04
N LEU A 171 -8.26 1.52 -19.26
CA LEU A 171 -7.38 0.43 -19.68
C LEU A 171 -7.96 -0.95 -19.35
N PHE A 172 -8.67 -1.05 -18.24
CA PHE A 172 -9.19 -2.29 -17.69
C PHE A 172 -10.68 -2.13 -17.41
N SER A 173 -11.50 -2.87 -18.16
CA SER A 173 -12.95 -2.85 -17.99
C SER A 173 -13.36 -3.56 -16.70
N PHE A 174 -14.24 -2.91 -15.95
CA PHE A 174 -14.90 -3.44 -14.76
C PHE A 174 -16.36 -3.01 -14.75
N ASP A 175 -17.21 -3.87 -14.23
CA ASP A 175 -18.64 -3.64 -14.06
C ASP A 175 -19.17 -4.31 -12.78
N GLU A 176 -20.45 -4.25 -12.55
CA GLU A 176 -21.15 -4.84 -11.40
C GLU A 176 -21.10 -6.36 -11.32
N GLY A 177 -20.68 -7.04 -12.38
CA GLY A 177 -20.47 -8.48 -12.39
C GLY A 177 -19.12 -8.92 -11.85
N ASN A 178 -18.18 -7.99 -11.62
CA ASN A 178 -16.85 -8.33 -11.12
C ASN A 178 -16.81 -8.48 -9.60
N ILE A 179 -15.99 -9.41 -9.13
CA ILE A 179 -15.74 -9.64 -7.71
C ILE A 179 -14.24 -9.55 -7.43
N LEU A 180 -13.86 -8.48 -6.73
CA LEU A 180 -12.48 -8.14 -6.41
C LEU A 180 -12.07 -8.80 -5.09
N GLY A 181 -11.16 -9.76 -5.13
CA GLY A 181 -10.64 -10.41 -3.92
C GLY A 181 -9.55 -9.56 -3.25
N ASN A 182 -9.92 -8.82 -2.20
CA ASN A 182 -9.01 -7.95 -1.48
C ASN A 182 -8.17 -8.72 -0.47
N GLN A 183 -6.85 -8.63 -0.61
CA GLN A 183 -5.85 -9.22 0.30
C GLN A 183 -5.19 -8.15 1.17
N THR A 184 -5.04 -6.94 0.63
CA THR A 184 -4.25 -5.89 1.25
C THR A 184 -4.98 -5.29 2.44
N PRO A 185 -4.40 -5.29 3.66
CA PRO A 185 -5.02 -4.64 4.82
C PRO A 185 -5.34 -3.17 4.56
N PHE A 186 -6.47 -2.70 5.08
CA PHE A 186 -7.00 -1.37 4.80
C PHE A 186 -6.16 -0.20 5.35
N PHE A 187 -5.22 -0.46 6.23
CA PHE A 187 -4.27 0.55 6.69
C PHE A 187 -3.07 0.76 5.73
N PHE A 188 -2.96 -0.04 4.65
CA PHE A 188 -2.01 0.21 3.56
C PHE A 188 -2.67 0.94 2.39
N ASP A 189 -1.94 1.90 1.82
CA ASP A 189 -2.38 2.71 0.67
C ASP A 189 -2.82 1.85 -0.54
N ALA A 190 -2.18 0.71 -0.76
CA ALA A 190 -2.51 -0.18 -1.86
C ALA A 190 -3.95 -0.73 -1.82
N SER A 191 -4.60 -0.78 -0.66
CA SER A 191 -6.00 -1.21 -0.52
C SER A 191 -6.99 -0.19 -1.10
N ALA A 192 -6.63 1.09 -1.08
CA ALA A 192 -7.46 2.18 -1.60
C ALA A 192 -7.80 1.98 -3.09
N LYS A 193 -6.90 1.34 -3.85
CA LYS A 193 -7.11 1.00 -5.26
C LYS A 193 -8.35 0.12 -5.44
N ASP A 194 -8.47 -0.98 -4.71
CA ASP A 194 -9.59 -1.92 -4.83
C ASP A 194 -10.87 -1.30 -4.24
N LEU A 195 -10.75 -0.60 -3.10
CA LEU A 195 -11.86 0.10 -2.46
C LEU A 195 -12.54 1.11 -3.39
N TYR A 196 -11.76 2.00 -4.00
CA TYR A 196 -12.35 3.03 -4.86
C TYR A 196 -12.68 2.52 -6.26
N LEU A 197 -12.04 1.45 -6.72
CA LEU A 197 -12.45 0.75 -7.95
C LEU A 197 -13.86 0.16 -7.79
N MET A 198 -14.17 -0.48 -6.66
CA MET A 198 -15.52 -0.92 -6.30
C MET A 198 -16.50 0.25 -6.38
N ALA A 199 -16.21 1.37 -5.72
CA ALA A 199 -17.09 2.54 -5.70
C ALA A 199 -17.29 3.17 -7.09
N ALA A 200 -16.31 3.06 -8.00
CA ALA A 200 -16.39 3.61 -9.35
C ALA A 200 -17.19 2.73 -10.33
N THR A 201 -17.08 1.41 -10.18
CA THR A 201 -17.53 0.47 -11.22
C THR A 201 -18.81 -0.28 -10.88
N GLY A 202 -19.10 -0.43 -9.58
CA GLY A 202 -20.18 -1.29 -9.09
C GLY A 202 -19.73 -2.73 -8.83
N ALA A 203 -18.43 -3.03 -9.01
CA ALA A 203 -17.85 -4.32 -8.67
C ALA A 203 -17.98 -4.60 -7.15
N CYS A 204 -18.04 -5.87 -6.75
CA CYS A 204 -18.03 -6.25 -5.36
C CYS A 204 -16.58 -6.30 -4.82
N LEU A 205 -16.33 -5.72 -3.65
CA LEU A 205 -15.09 -5.89 -2.90
C LEU A 205 -15.28 -7.02 -1.89
N GLU A 206 -14.75 -8.20 -2.17
CA GLU A 206 -14.72 -9.34 -1.24
C GLU A 206 -13.46 -9.28 -0.40
N VAL A 207 -13.60 -9.04 0.90
CA VAL A 207 -12.50 -8.98 1.87
C VAL A 207 -12.09 -10.41 2.24
N LEU A 208 -10.94 -10.85 1.74
CA LEU A 208 -10.48 -12.22 1.93
C LEU A 208 -9.92 -12.42 3.34
N PRO A 209 -10.34 -13.45 4.08
CA PRO A 209 -9.85 -13.69 5.43
C PRO A 209 -8.33 -13.88 5.46
N GLN A 210 -7.63 -13.07 6.25
CA GLN A 210 -6.16 -13.05 6.28
C GLN A 210 -5.55 -14.39 6.72
N GLU A 211 -6.17 -15.09 7.63
CA GLU A 211 -5.72 -16.39 8.11
C GLU A 211 -5.67 -17.47 7.00
N LEU A 212 -6.50 -17.32 5.96
CA LEU A 212 -6.52 -18.26 4.84
C LEU A 212 -5.26 -18.18 3.97
N PHE A 213 -4.51 -17.10 4.01
CA PHE A 213 -3.24 -17.00 3.30
C PHE A 213 -2.18 -17.97 3.84
N SER A 214 -2.33 -18.45 5.08
CA SER A 214 -1.54 -19.55 5.63
C SER A 214 -2.02 -20.94 5.18
N PHE A 215 -3.21 -21.02 4.55
CA PHE A 215 -3.85 -22.26 4.09
C PHE A 215 -4.36 -22.12 2.65
N PRO A 216 -3.47 -22.04 1.63
CA PRO A 216 -3.81 -21.63 0.27
C PRO A 216 -4.90 -22.49 -0.40
N VAL A 217 -5.00 -23.78 -0.08
CA VAL A 217 -6.09 -24.64 -0.59
C VAL A 217 -7.45 -24.13 -0.11
N ARG A 218 -7.55 -23.75 1.16
CA ARG A 218 -8.78 -23.17 1.73
C ARG A 218 -9.05 -21.77 1.17
N LEU A 219 -7.99 -20.98 0.94
CA LEU A 219 -8.11 -19.66 0.31
C LEU A 219 -8.74 -19.79 -1.08
N VAL A 220 -8.22 -20.68 -1.93
CA VAL A 220 -8.75 -20.90 -3.27
C VAL A 220 -10.16 -21.45 -3.24
N ALA A 221 -10.48 -22.36 -2.29
CA ALA A 221 -11.84 -22.85 -2.09
C ALA A 221 -12.82 -21.71 -1.74
N TYR A 222 -12.42 -20.82 -0.82
CA TYR A 222 -13.19 -19.62 -0.48
C TYR A 222 -13.35 -18.67 -1.68
N MET A 223 -12.28 -18.43 -2.45
CA MET A 223 -12.36 -17.62 -3.68
C MET A 223 -13.36 -18.21 -4.68
N ASN A 224 -13.40 -19.53 -4.83
CA ASN A 224 -14.36 -20.21 -5.70
C ASN A 224 -15.80 -20.10 -5.17
N GLU A 225 -16.01 -20.27 -3.87
CA GLU A 225 -17.32 -20.08 -3.23
C GLU A 225 -17.84 -18.66 -3.46
N ARG A 226 -16.98 -17.65 -3.32
CA ARG A 226 -17.30 -16.23 -3.50
C ARG A 226 -17.24 -15.77 -4.94
N GLN A 227 -16.86 -16.65 -5.89
CA GLN A 227 -16.71 -16.37 -7.33
C GLN A 227 -15.75 -15.22 -7.64
N VAL A 228 -14.65 -15.11 -6.88
CA VAL A 228 -13.64 -14.07 -7.07
C VAL A 228 -13.03 -14.17 -8.47
N ASP A 229 -13.19 -13.13 -9.28
CA ASP A 229 -12.70 -13.11 -10.66
C ASP A 229 -11.46 -12.25 -10.87
N THR A 230 -11.19 -11.33 -9.96
CA THR A 230 -10.05 -10.43 -10.04
C THR A 230 -9.36 -10.33 -8.68
N VAL A 231 -8.03 -10.42 -8.70
CA VAL A 231 -7.21 -10.16 -7.52
C VAL A 231 -6.14 -9.12 -7.83
N SER A 232 -5.78 -8.33 -6.82
CA SER A 232 -4.70 -7.36 -6.90
C SER A 232 -3.82 -7.48 -5.67
N TRP A 233 -2.92 -8.46 -5.72
CA TRP A 233 -2.14 -8.90 -4.58
C TRP A 233 -0.66 -8.53 -4.72
N VAL A 234 0.05 -8.61 -3.61
CA VAL A 234 1.51 -8.54 -3.62
C VAL A 234 2.10 -9.86 -4.14
N PRO A 235 3.22 -9.82 -4.88
CA PRO A 235 3.91 -11.00 -5.39
C PRO A 235 4.18 -12.10 -4.37
N SER A 236 4.51 -11.72 -3.12
CA SER A 236 4.74 -12.69 -2.04
C SER A 236 3.48 -13.50 -1.69
N ALA A 237 2.29 -12.88 -1.68
CA ALA A 237 1.04 -13.59 -1.44
C ALA A 237 0.70 -14.56 -2.58
N LEU A 238 0.92 -14.15 -3.83
CA LEU A 238 0.77 -15.04 -4.99
C LEU A 238 1.75 -16.20 -4.96
N ALA A 239 3.01 -15.94 -4.56
CA ALA A 239 4.05 -16.96 -4.52
C ALA A 239 3.75 -18.08 -3.51
N ILE A 240 3.14 -17.77 -2.35
CA ILE A 240 2.74 -18.76 -1.35
C ILE A 240 1.83 -19.82 -1.96
N VAL A 241 0.85 -19.41 -2.76
CA VAL A 241 -0.10 -20.32 -3.43
C VAL A 241 0.63 -21.37 -4.29
N THR A 242 1.61 -20.93 -5.09
CA THR A 242 2.35 -21.84 -5.98
C THR A 242 3.47 -22.60 -5.27
N GLN A 243 4.12 -22.02 -4.27
CA GLN A 243 5.18 -22.68 -3.49
C GLN A 243 4.64 -23.87 -2.68
N LEU A 244 3.44 -23.78 -2.15
CA LEU A 244 2.78 -24.86 -1.40
C LEU A 244 2.06 -25.87 -2.29
N GLY A 245 2.17 -25.74 -3.63
CA GLY A 245 1.62 -26.71 -4.57
C GLY A 245 0.10 -26.74 -4.68
N THR A 246 -0.58 -25.68 -4.25
CA THR A 246 -2.05 -25.57 -4.19
C THR A 246 -2.75 -25.96 -5.49
N PHE A 247 -2.18 -25.60 -6.65
CA PHE A 247 -2.79 -25.90 -7.94
C PHE A 247 -2.78 -27.36 -8.36
N ARG A 248 -2.15 -28.25 -7.58
CA ARG A 248 -2.30 -29.70 -7.74
C ARG A 248 -3.60 -30.23 -7.12
N GLU A 249 -4.19 -29.47 -6.19
CA GLU A 249 -5.39 -29.85 -5.44
C GLU A 249 -6.61 -29.09 -5.92
N ILE A 250 -6.47 -27.77 -6.13
CA ILE A 250 -7.59 -26.89 -6.48
C ILE A 250 -7.12 -25.69 -7.32
N LEU A 251 -7.95 -25.29 -8.29
CA LEU A 251 -7.73 -24.09 -9.11
C LEU A 251 -8.80 -23.02 -8.81
N PRO A 252 -8.47 -21.73 -8.86
CA PRO A 252 -9.44 -20.63 -8.77
C PRO A 252 -10.19 -20.49 -10.12
N VAL A 253 -11.27 -21.24 -10.28
CA VAL A 253 -11.96 -21.44 -11.56
C VAL A 253 -12.68 -20.21 -12.11
N PHE A 254 -12.99 -19.23 -11.25
CA PHE A 254 -13.62 -17.98 -11.65
C PHE A 254 -12.63 -16.88 -12.00
N LEU A 255 -11.33 -17.07 -11.68
CA LEU A 255 -10.31 -16.05 -11.83
C LEU A 255 -10.07 -15.71 -13.30
N LYS A 256 -10.21 -14.43 -13.64
CA LYS A 256 -10.00 -13.86 -14.97
C LYS A 256 -8.78 -12.96 -15.04
N ARG A 257 -8.44 -12.30 -13.91
CA ARG A 257 -7.39 -11.30 -13.89
C ARG A 257 -6.58 -11.31 -12.59
N VAL A 258 -5.27 -11.23 -12.73
CA VAL A 258 -4.31 -11.10 -11.63
C VAL A 258 -3.48 -9.85 -11.83
N PHE A 259 -3.73 -8.84 -11.03
CA PHE A 259 -2.82 -7.72 -10.85
C PHE A 259 -1.83 -8.05 -9.73
N PHE A 260 -0.59 -7.63 -9.89
CA PHE A 260 0.39 -7.72 -8.81
C PHE A 260 1.21 -6.44 -8.75
N VAL A 261 1.47 -5.99 -7.52
CA VAL A 261 2.07 -4.69 -7.24
C VAL A 261 2.89 -4.72 -5.97
N GLY A 262 3.89 -3.87 -5.91
CA GLY A 262 4.61 -3.60 -4.67
C GLY A 262 5.93 -4.33 -4.53
N GLU A 263 6.17 -5.41 -5.23
CA GLU A 263 7.41 -6.21 -5.16
C GLU A 263 7.80 -6.71 -6.54
N VAL A 264 9.03 -7.18 -6.66
CA VAL A 264 9.47 -7.94 -7.85
C VAL A 264 8.90 -9.37 -7.75
N PHE A 265 8.09 -9.77 -8.72
CA PHE A 265 7.53 -11.12 -8.75
C PHE A 265 8.59 -12.11 -9.29
N PRO A 266 8.99 -13.14 -8.50
CA PRO A 266 9.91 -14.16 -9.00
C PRO A 266 9.31 -14.88 -10.22
N MET A 267 9.98 -14.79 -11.37
CA MET A 267 9.46 -15.33 -12.64
C MET A 267 9.06 -16.80 -12.55
N LYS A 268 9.84 -17.61 -11.83
CA LYS A 268 9.49 -19.01 -11.59
C LYS A 268 8.10 -19.22 -10.98
N GLN A 269 7.67 -18.33 -10.09
CA GLN A 269 6.35 -18.42 -9.47
C GLN A 269 5.26 -17.87 -10.39
N LEU A 270 5.54 -16.79 -11.11
CA LEU A 270 4.64 -16.25 -12.11
C LEU A 270 4.41 -17.24 -13.26
N ASN A 271 5.47 -17.92 -13.73
CA ASN A 271 5.35 -18.96 -14.75
C ASN A 271 4.44 -20.10 -14.29
N ARG A 272 4.54 -20.56 -13.03
CA ARG A 272 3.63 -21.57 -12.46
C ARG A 272 2.16 -21.13 -12.45
N TRP A 273 1.89 -19.87 -12.14
CA TRP A 273 0.55 -19.30 -12.25
C TRP A 273 0.04 -19.34 -13.67
N ARG A 274 0.86 -18.93 -14.64
CA ARG A 274 0.51 -18.88 -16.06
C ARG A 274 0.37 -20.26 -16.70
N GLU A 275 1.14 -21.23 -16.26
CA GLU A 275 1.01 -22.63 -16.67
C GLU A 275 -0.29 -23.27 -16.18
N ALA A 276 -0.65 -23.00 -14.91
CA ALA A 276 -1.88 -23.53 -14.31
C ALA A 276 -3.15 -22.83 -14.82
N LEU A 277 -3.07 -21.54 -15.14
CA LEU A 277 -4.20 -20.68 -15.51
C LEU A 277 -3.84 -19.84 -16.75
N PRO A 278 -3.66 -20.46 -17.93
CA PRO A 278 -3.20 -19.78 -19.15
C PRO A 278 -4.22 -18.77 -19.71
N GLN A 279 -5.52 -18.88 -19.33
CA GLN A 279 -6.59 -17.99 -19.74
C GLN A 279 -6.67 -16.71 -18.92
N VAL A 280 -5.95 -16.63 -17.79
CA VAL A 280 -5.98 -15.48 -16.90
C VAL A 280 -5.08 -14.36 -17.41
N GLU A 281 -5.57 -13.13 -17.37
CA GLU A 281 -4.76 -11.94 -17.66
C GLU A 281 -3.86 -11.62 -16.47
N TYR A 282 -2.55 -11.51 -16.69
CA TYR A 282 -1.57 -11.13 -15.68
C TYR A 282 -1.02 -9.74 -15.97
N VAL A 283 -1.05 -8.87 -14.97
CA VAL A 283 -0.62 -7.48 -15.14
C VAL A 283 0.29 -7.08 -13.99
N ASN A 284 1.53 -6.71 -14.32
CA ASN A 284 2.46 -6.09 -13.39
C ASN A 284 2.11 -4.61 -13.25
N LEU A 285 1.93 -4.15 -12.02
CA LEU A 285 1.65 -2.75 -11.71
C LEU A 285 2.80 -2.15 -10.90
N TYR A 286 3.11 -0.89 -11.14
CA TYR A 286 4.10 -0.15 -10.39
C TYR A 286 3.54 1.17 -9.87
N GLY A 287 3.80 1.46 -8.60
CA GLY A 287 3.43 2.70 -7.93
C GLY A 287 4.05 2.80 -6.54
N SER A 288 3.83 3.92 -5.90
CA SER A 288 4.23 4.21 -4.52
C SER A 288 3.11 4.92 -3.79
N SER A 289 3.22 5.05 -2.46
CA SER A 289 2.21 5.76 -1.68
C SER A 289 2.10 7.25 -2.04
N GLU A 290 3.06 7.82 -2.72
CA GLU A 290 3.05 9.21 -3.17
C GLU A 290 2.25 9.47 -4.45
N ILE A 291 1.68 8.39 -5.05
CA ILE A 291 0.68 8.47 -6.13
C ILE A 291 -0.56 7.65 -5.77
N ALA A 292 -1.75 8.14 -6.06
CA ALA A 292 -2.96 7.35 -5.88
C ALA A 292 -2.96 6.16 -6.85
N GLY A 293 -3.14 4.96 -6.32
CA GLY A 293 -3.10 3.73 -7.10
C GLY A 293 -1.72 3.41 -7.66
N VAL A 294 -1.58 3.42 -8.98
CA VAL A 294 -0.34 3.05 -9.68
C VAL A 294 -0.01 4.03 -10.82
N ALA A 295 1.25 4.03 -11.26
CA ALA A 295 1.76 4.90 -12.32
C ALA A 295 2.03 4.16 -13.63
N CYS A 296 2.40 2.87 -13.55
CA CYS A 296 2.72 2.05 -14.72
C CYS A 296 2.01 0.71 -14.67
N TYR A 297 1.88 0.11 -15.82
CA TYR A 297 1.40 -1.26 -15.97
C TYR A 297 2.14 -1.99 -17.10
N TYR A 298 2.22 -3.31 -16.95
CA TYR A 298 2.74 -4.22 -17.98
C TYR A 298 1.86 -5.46 -18.08
N ARG A 299 1.17 -5.67 -19.20
CA ARG A 299 0.48 -6.93 -19.49
C ARG A 299 1.52 -8.00 -19.79
N VAL A 300 1.48 -9.10 -19.06
CA VAL A 300 2.49 -10.16 -19.16
C VAL A 300 2.18 -11.04 -20.37
N GLU A 301 2.74 -10.66 -21.51
CA GLU A 301 2.62 -11.39 -22.77
C GLU A 301 3.91 -12.14 -23.10
N GLY A 302 3.80 -13.20 -23.91
CA GLY A 302 4.95 -14.02 -24.30
C GLY A 302 5.50 -14.92 -23.19
N THR A 303 6.70 -15.41 -23.36
CA THR A 303 7.39 -16.32 -22.44
C THR A 303 8.58 -15.63 -21.80
N PHE A 304 8.83 -15.93 -20.53
CA PHE A 304 9.97 -15.41 -19.76
C PHE A 304 10.72 -16.56 -19.11
N ALA A 305 12.05 -16.54 -19.20
CA ALA A 305 12.88 -17.47 -18.44
C ALA A 305 12.80 -17.16 -16.93
N ASP A 306 12.97 -18.17 -16.08
CA ASP A 306 12.82 -18.08 -14.62
C ASP A 306 13.71 -17.00 -13.96
N GLY A 307 14.85 -16.69 -14.54
CA GLY A 307 15.77 -15.64 -14.05
C GLY A 307 15.62 -14.28 -14.75
N GLN A 308 14.66 -14.13 -15.66
CA GLN A 308 14.48 -12.90 -16.41
C GLN A 308 13.72 -11.85 -15.59
N ALA A 309 14.15 -10.60 -15.68
CA ALA A 309 13.44 -9.48 -15.05
C ALA A 309 12.16 -9.16 -15.82
N LEU A 310 11.06 -8.99 -15.09
CA LEU A 310 9.79 -8.54 -15.64
C LEU A 310 9.82 -7.02 -15.85
N PRO A 311 9.38 -6.49 -16.99
CA PRO A 311 9.26 -5.06 -17.19
C PRO A 311 8.27 -4.41 -16.19
N MET A 312 8.57 -3.18 -15.79
CA MET A 312 7.62 -2.31 -15.08
C MET A 312 6.50 -1.84 -16.02
N GLY A 313 6.79 -1.81 -17.32
CA GLY A 313 5.86 -1.44 -18.38
C GLY A 313 5.85 0.04 -18.73
N GLY A 314 4.74 0.48 -19.30
CA GLY A 314 4.48 1.86 -19.70
C GLY A 314 3.61 2.62 -18.68
N PRO A 315 3.55 3.96 -18.80
CA PRO A 315 2.73 4.79 -17.93
C PRO A 315 1.22 4.57 -18.17
N LEU A 316 0.41 4.83 -17.13
CA LEU A 316 -1.01 5.03 -17.30
C LEU A 316 -1.27 6.28 -18.19
N PRO A 317 -2.44 6.40 -18.84
CA PRO A 317 -2.74 7.50 -19.77
C PRO A 317 -2.57 8.91 -19.18
N ASN A 318 -2.77 9.07 -17.87
CA ASN A 318 -2.62 10.34 -17.17
C ASN A 318 -1.26 10.50 -16.48
N CYS A 319 -0.29 9.60 -16.74
CA CYS A 319 1.03 9.62 -16.15
C CYS A 319 2.10 9.96 -17.17
N THR A 320 3.07 10.77 -16.76
CA THR A 320 4.33 10.98 -17.49
C THR A 320 5.45 10.39 -16.65
N LEU A 321 6.22 9.48 -17.24
CA LEU A 321 7.41 8.91 -16.64
C LEU A 321 8.67 9.47 -17.31
N ARG A 322 9.69 9.74 -16.50
CA ARG A 322 11.03 10.08 -16.97
C ARG A 322 12.07 9.34 -16.15
N LEU A 323 13.10 8.83 -16.81
CA LEU A 323 14.33 8.46 -16.12
C LEU A 323 15.24 9.66 -16.07
N VAL A 324 15.83 9.93 -14.90
CA VAL A 324 16.70 11.10 -14.69
C VAL A 324 18.02 10.61 -14.09
N ALA A 325 19.12 10.93 -14.76
CA ALA A 325 20.47 10.73 -14.26
C ALA A 325 21.21 12.08 -14.30
N GLU A 326 21.92 12.44 -13.22
CA GLU A 326 22.67 13.72 -13.10
C GLU A 326 21.82 14.96 -13.44
N GLY A 327 20.52 14.91 -13.08
CA GLY A 327 19.57 16.01 -13.33
C GLY A 327 19.06 16.13 -14.75
N LYS A 328 19.39 15.19 -15.65
CA LYS A 328 18.96 15.19 -17.05
C LYS A 328 18.11 13.97 -17.37
N PRO A 329 17.11 14.09 -18.26
CA PRO A 329 16.35 12.93 -18.72
C PRO A 329 17.25 11.97 -19.51
N VAL A 330 17.06 10.68 -19.28
CA VAL A 330 17.77 9.58 -19.96
C VAL A 330 16.79 8.82 -20.84
N THR A 331 17.17 8.62 -22.10
CA THR A 331 16.40 7.85 -23.09
C THR A 331 17.18 6.66 -23.67
N GLU A 332 18.50 6.66 -23.47
CA GLU A 332 19.40 5.61 -23.99
C GLU A 332 19.14 4.29 -23.26
N PRO A 333 19.04 3.16 -24.02
CA PRO A 333 18.91 1.84 -23.44
C PRO A 333 20.09 1.50 -22.50
N GLU A 334 19.79 0.71 -21.46
CA GLU A 334 20.74 0.21 -20.47
C GLU A 334 21.36 1.28 -19.53
N VAL A 335 21.07 2.57 -19.74
CA VAL A 335 21.49 3.64 -18.82
C VAL A 335 20.53 3.71 -17.65
N VAL A 336 21.07 3.63 -16.43
CA VAL A 336 20.28 3.65 -15.19
C VAL A 336 19.99 5.09 -14.78
N GLY A 337 18.72 5.40 -14.53
CA GLY A 337 18.24 6.67 -14.01
C GLY A 337 17.21 6.49 -12.92
N GLU A 338 16.99 7.52 -12.12
CA GLU A 338 15.90 7.57 -11.15
C GLU A 338 14.56 7.79 -11.85
N VAL A 339 13.54 7.06 -11.44
CA VAL A 339 12.17 7.21 -11.97
C VAL A 339 11.52 8.45 -11.38
N TYR A 340 11.10 9.36 -12.26
CA TYR A 340 10.31 10.54 -11.95
C TYR A 340 8.90 10.38 -12.52
N ILE A 341 7.88 10.67 -11.71
CA ILE A 341 6.48 10.53 -12.09
C ILE A 341 5.78 11.89 -12.02
N ALA A 342 5.12 12.30 -13.10
CA ALA A 342 4.16 13.40 -13.09
C ALA A 342 2.77 12.88 -13.44
N SER A 343 1.76 13.23 -12.64
CA SER A 343 0.37 12.84 -12.82
C SER A 343 -0.55 13.70 -11.97
N PRO A 344 -1.80 13.96 -12.39
CA PRO A 344 -2.83 14.50 -11.52
C PRO A 344 -3.15 13.60 -10.30
N ALA A 345 -2.77 12.31 -10.36
CA ALA A 345 -2.93 11.35 -9.27
C ALA A 345 -1.84 11.45 -8.18
N LEU A 346 -0.89 12.38 -8.27
CA LEU A 346 0.11 12.59 -7.22
C LEU A 346 -0.53 13.08 -5.91
N ALA A 347 0.01 12.61 -4.79
CA ALA A 347 -0.34 13.09 -3.46
C ALA A 347 -0.14 14.61 -3.34
N LEU A 348 -0.88 15.24 -2.44
CA LEU A 348 -0.69 16.66 -2.10
C LEU A 348 0.73 16.91 -1.56
N GLY A 349 1.27 15.94 -0.85
CA GLY A 349 2.62 15.94 -0.29
C GLY A 349 2.70 15.14 0.99
N TYR A 350 3.77 15.37 1.76
CA TYR A 350 3.91 14.82 3.09
C TYR A 350 3.26 15.76 4.11
N PHE A 351 2.38 15.17 4.93
CA PHE A 351 1.59 15.92 5.90
C PHE A 351 2.46 16.55 6.98
N ARG A 352 2.34 17.87 7.17
CA ARG A 352 3.14 18.68 8.11
C ARG A 352 4.67 18.57 7.90
N ASP A 353 5.10 18.26 6.67
CA ASP A 353 6.51 18.19 6.30
C ASP A 353 6.73 18.89 4.95
N PRO A 354 6.72 20.23 4.92
CA PRO A 354 6.89 21.01 3.70
C PRO A 354 8.27 20.88 3.10
N GLU A 355 9.32 20.70 3.92
CA GLU A 355 10.70 20.54 3.45
C GLU A 355 10.87 19.25 2.66
N LYS A 356 10.38 18.15 3.22
CA LYS A 356 10.41 16.85 2.55
C LYS A 356 9.50 16.86 1.31
N THR A 357 8.36 17.53 1.37
CA THR A 357 7.48 17.70 0.21
C THR A 357 8.22 18.41 -0.91
N ALA A 358 8.86 19.53 -0.64
CA ALA A 358 9.62 20.28 -1.64
C ALA A 358 10.83 19.50 -2.18
N ALA A 359 11.47 18.68 -1.33
CA ALA A 359 12.59 17.83 -1.75
C ALA A 359 12.16 16.71 -2.70
N SER A 360 10.96 16.13 -2.50
CA SER A 360 10.47 14.96 -3.23
C SER A 360 9.58 15.31 -4.42
N PHE A 361 8.79 16.39 -4.31
CA PHE A 361 7.88 16.84 -5.37
C PHE A 361 8.41 18.16 -5.95
N ARG A 362 8.87 18.11 -7.19
CA ARG A 362 9.54 19.26 -7.86
C ARG A 362 8.84 19.62 -9.16
N THR A 363 8.71 20.91 -9.44
CA THR A 363 8.30 21.36 -10.77
C THR A 363 9.53 21.41 -11.65
N LEU A 364 9.59 20.56 -12.66
CA LEU A 364 10.72 20.38 -13.56
C LEU A 364 10.23 20.34 -15.01
N GLU A 365 11.08 20.79 -15.94
CA GLU A 365 10.98 20.51 -17.36
C GLU A 365 11.97 19.37 -17.68
N LEU A 366 11.48 18.26 -18.21
CA LEU A 366 12.27 17.05 -18.47
C LEU A 366 12.15 16.61 -19.94
N GLY A 367 12.54 17.51 -20.87
CA GLY A 367 12.81 17.18 -22.25
C GLY A 367 11.63 17.28 -23.23
N ASP A 368 10.48 17.84 -22.83
CA ASP A 368 9.34 18.08 -23.72
C ASP A 368 8.81 19.53 -23.71
N GLY A 369 9.58 20.45 -23.10
CA GLY A 369 9.26 21.88 -23.03
C GLY A 369 8.13 22.24 -22.07
N VAL A 370 7.55 21.26 -21.33
CA VAL A 370 6.41 21.48 -20.45
C VAL A 370 6.80 21.25 -18.99
N PRO A 371 6.82 22.31 -18.15
CA PRO A 371 7.02 22.14 -16.72
C PRO A 371 5.88 21.33 -16.09
N ARG A 372 6.22 20.29 -15.33
CA ARG A 372 5.26 19.46 -14.56
C ARG A 372 5.75 19.27 -13.14
N ARG A 373 4.81 19.05 -12.23
CA ARG A 373 5.12 18.60 -10.88
C ARG A 373 5.48 17.12 -10.92
N TYR A 374 6.74 16.80 -10.67
CA TYR A 374 7.26 15.43 -10.62
C TYR A 374 7.51 14.98 -9.19
N PHE A 375 7.21 13.72 -8.93
CA PHE A 375 7.65 13.01 -7.74
C PHE A 375 8.92 12.20 -8.07
N ALA A 376 10.00 12.45 -7.34
CA ALA A 376 11.25 11.69 -7.39
C ALA A 376 11.12 10.44 -6.51
N THR A 377 11.04 9.26 -7.14
CA THR A 377 10.62 8.04 -6.43
C THR A 377 11.70 7.39 -5.57
N GLY A 378 12.97 7.66 -5.86
CA GLY A 378 14.11 6.92 -5.32
C GLY A 378 14.30 5.53 -5.95
N ASP A 379 13.39 5.08 -6.82
CA ASP A 379 13.54 3.85 -7.58
C ASP A 379 14.42 4.10 -8.81
N MET A 380 15.42 3.25 -9.01
CA MET A 380 16.31 3.28 -10.16
C MET A 380 15.82 2.28 -11.20
N ALA A 381 15.76 2.68 -12.44
CA ALA A 381 15.33 1.84 -13.55
C ALA A 381 16.18 2.13 -14.80
N ARG A 382 16.04 1.30 -15.82
CA ARG A 382 16.62 1.52 -17.14
C ARG A 382 15.62 1.11 -18.22
N TYR A 383 15.78 1.62 -19.40
CA TYR A 383 15.15 1.03 -20.59
C TYR A 383 15.94 -0.19 -21.04
N ASP A 384 15.27 -1.30 -21.33
CA ASP A 384 15.90 -2.42 -22.04
C ASP A 384 16.03 -2.08 -23.53
N ARG A 385 16.68 -2.98 -24.31
CA ARG A 385 16.87 -2.78 -25.75
C ARG A 385 15.57 -2.74 -26.56
N ALA A 386 14.47 -3.21 -25.98
CA ALA A 386 13.14 -3.12 -26.56
C ALA A 386 12.37 -1.85 -26.12
N GLY A 387 13.03 -0.94 -25.39
CA GLY A 387 12.45 0.31 -24.89
C GLY A 387 11.49 0.13 -23.71
N ARG A 388 11.51 -1.04 -23.04
CA ARG A 388 10.65 -1.30 -21.89
C ARG A 388 11.36 -0.89 -20.60
N LEU A 389 10.63 -0.26 -19.69
CA LEU A 389 11.16 0.13 -18.40
C LEU A 389 11.35 -1.10 -17.51
N VAL A 390 12.56 -1.30 -16.98
CA VAL A 390 12.94 -2.42 -16.10
C VAL A 390 13.52 -1.86 -14.81
N PHE A 391 13.01 -2.33 -13.67
CA PHE A 391 13.52 -1.98 -12.35
C PHE A 391 14.98 -2.45 -12.19
N ALA A 392 15.83 -1.59 -11.64
CA ALA A 392 17.24 -1.90 -11.41
C ALA A 392 17.56 -2.02 -9.91
N ALA A 393 17.24 -1.00 -9.11
CA ALA A 393 17.57 -0.94 -7.68
C ALA A 393 16.76 0.15 -6.96
N ARG A 394 17.02 0.32 -5.67
CA ARG A 394 16.64 1.54 -4.92
C ARG A 394 17.89 2.39 -4.68
N ARG A 395 17.73 3.71 -4.76
CA ARG A 395 18.80 4.67 -4.41
C ARG A 395 19.07 4.72 -2.91
N ASP A 396 18.05 4.46 -2.12
CA ASP A 396 18.06 4.42 -0.66
C ASP A 396 18.03 2.98 -0.12
N TYR A 397 18.08 2.85 1.21
CA TYR A 397 17.98 1.56 1.89
C TYR A 397 16.54 1.14 2.20
N GLN A 398 15.58 1.64 1.45
CA GLN A 398 14.22 1.17 1.49
C GLN A 398 14.09 -0.19 0.83
N ILE A 399 13.31 -1.06 1.43
CA ILE A 399 12.96 -2.36 0.87
C ILE A 399 11.44 -2.50 0.74
N LYS A 400 11.04 -3.42 -0.11
CA LYS A 400 9.68 -3.93 -0.13
C LYS A 400 9.73 -5.37 0.36
N HIS A 401 9.07 -5.65 1.48
CA HIS A 401 9.07 -6.96 2.12
C HIS A 401 7.64 -7.36 2.48
N MET A 402 7.16 -8.47 1.92
CA MET A 402 5.78 -8.96 2.06
C MET A 402 4.74 -7.88 1.73
N GLY A 403 4.97 -7.15 0.62
CA GLY A 403 4.13 -6.05 0.16
C GLY A 403 4.25 -4.74 0.93
N ARG A 404 5.12 -4.68 1.93
CA ARG A 404 5.26 -3.53 2.83
C ARG A 404 6.53 -2.76 2.53
N ARG A 405 6.40 -1.44 2.47
CA ARG A 405 7.55 -0.53 2.31
C ARG A 405 8.20 -0.34 3.67
N ILE A 406 9.44 -0.76 3.81
CA ILE A 406 10.22 -0.71 5.06
C ILE A 406 11.48 0.12 4.83
N GLU A 407 11.69 1.09 5.70
CA GLU A 407 12.97 1.79 5.85
C GLU A 407 13.86 0.94 6.76
N LEU A 408 14.96 0.40 6.23
CA LEU A 408 15.92 -0.32 7.08
C LEU A 408 16.49 0.56 8.19
N GLY A 409 16.59 1.87 7.95
CA GLY A 409 16.97 2.85 8.96
C GLY A 409 16.02 2.96 10.16
N GLU A 410 14.72 2.67 10.00
CA GLU A 410 13.78 2.61 11.13
C GLU A 410 14.14 1.46 12.07
N ILE A 411 14.55 0.32 11.51
CA ILE A 411 14.98 -0.86 12.29
C ILE A 411 16.31 -0.56 13.01
N GLU A 412 17.23 0.10 12.31
CA GLU A 412 18.52 0.53 12.90
C GLU A 412 18.29 1.51 14.05
N THR A 413 17.46 2.54 13.86
CA THR A 413 17.12 3.51 14.89
C THR A 413 16.51 2.85 16.12
N ALA A 414 15.61 1.87 15.91
CA ALA A 414 15.00 1.12 17.02
C ALA A 414 16.04 0.26 17.76
N ALA A 415 16.99 -0.34 17.03
CA ALA A 415 18.04 -1.17 17.60
C ALA A 415 19.10 -0.33 18.34
N ASP A 416 19.54 0.78 17.74
CA ASP A 416 20.52 1.71 18.36
C ASP A 416 19.98 2.39 19.62
N GLY A 417 18.63 2.47 19.75
CA GLY A 417 17.97 2.94 20.97
C GLY A 417 17.89 1.91 22.11
N LEU A 418 18.49 0.72 21.97
CA LEU A 418 18.60 -0.28 23.03
C LEU A 418 19.91 -0.09 23.82
N GLU A 419 19.84 -0.09 25.15
CA GLU A 419 21.03 0.12 26.01
C GLU A 419 22.18 -0.86 25.73
N ALA A 420 21.83 -2.10 25.31
CA ALA A 420 22.80 -3.15 25.03
C ALA A 420 23.46 -3.03 23.63
N VAL A 421 23.03 -2.08 22.78
CA VAL A 421 23.51 -1.91 21.41
C VAL A 421 24.28 -0.60 21.28
N GLN A 422 25.49 -0.66 20.79
CA GLN A 422 26.32 0.51 20.49
C GLN A 422 26.01 1.04 19.07
N ARG A 423 25.90 0.13 18.12
CA ARG A 423 25.61 0.42 16.70
C ARG A 423 24.93 -0.76 16.04
N SER A 424 24.14 -0.48 15.02
CA SER A 424 23.55 -1.53 14.21
C SER A 424 23.58 -1.21 12.72
N CYS A 425 23.39 -2.25 11.90
CA CYS A 425 23.23 -2.13 10.46
C CYS A 425 22.24 -3.20 9.99
N CYS A 426 21.21 -2.77 9.32
CA CYS A 426 20.16 -3.62 8.80
C CYS A 426 20.33 -3.84 7.29
N LEU A 427 20.29 -5.10 6.85
CA LEU A 427 20.38 -5.48 5.45
C LEU A 427 19.21 -6.38 5.06
N TYR A 428 18.97 -6.45 3.78
CA TYR A 428 17.94 -7.33 3.20
C TYR A 428 18.59 -8.42 2.35
N ASP A 429 18.41 -9.67 2.75
CA ASP A 429 18.75 -10.84 1.94
C ASP A 429 17.65 -11.07 0.91
N GLY A 430 17.83 -10.53 -0.28
CA GLY A 430 16.85 -10.64 -1.38
C GLY A 430 16.66 -12.07 -1.89
N ALA A 431 17.68 -12.94 -1.75
CA ALA A 431 17.59 -14.34 -2.18
C ALA A 431 16.70 -15.15 -1.23
N ARG A 432 16.81 -14.90 0.08
CA ARG A 432 16.01 -15.55 1.12
C ARG A 432 14.78 -14.73 1.53
N GLN A 433 14.65 -13.52 1.02
CA GLN A 433 13.59 -12.55 1.40
C GLN A 433 13.54 -12.33 2.93
N LYS A 434 14.68 -12.05 3.54
CA LYS A 434 14.81 -11.88 5.00
C LYS A 434 15.49 -10.59 5.36
N ILE A 435 14.96 -9.93 6.37
CA ILE A 435 15.61 -8.81 7.04
C ILE A 435 16.65 -9.39 8.02
N VAL A 436 17.88 -8.94 7.92
CA VAL A 436 19.01 -9.34 8.79
C VAL A 436 19.59 -8.10 9.45
N LEU A 437 19.76 -8.14 10.77
CA LEU A 437 20.34 -7.07 11.55
C LEU A 437 21.70 -7.50 12.08
N PHE A 438 22.71 -6.69 11.86
CA PHE A 438 24.04 -6.81 12.49
C PHE A 438 24.14 -5.80 13.61
N CYS A 439 24.54 -6.24 14.80
CA CYS A 439 24.69 -5.38 15.98
C CYS A 439 26.07 -5.50 16.59
N GLN A 440 26.62 -4.35 16.96
CA GLN A 440 27.78 -4.23 17.82
C GLN A 440 27.28 -3.95 19.24
N PRO A 441 27.62 -4.79 20.25
CA PRO A 441 27.19 -4.56 21.61
C PRO A 441 27.79 -3.28 22.21
N ALA A 442 27.09 -2.69 23.16
CA ALA A 442 27.67 -1.65 24.01
C ALA A 442 28.83 -2.23 24.86
N PRO A 443 29.84 -1.42 25.21
CA PRO A 443 30.94 -1.88 26.03
C PRO A 443 30.49 -2.54 27.34
N GLY A 444 30.89 -3.79 27.55
CA GLY A 444 30.53 -4.57 28.75
C GLY A 444 29.11 -5.19 28.70
N ALA A 445 28.35 -5.02 27.64
CA ALA A 445 27.04 -5.62 27.51
C ALA A 445 27.17 -7.08 27.04
N GLU A 446 26.61 -8.01 27.81
CA GLU A 446 26.39 -9.40 27.39
C GLU A 446 24.95 -9.54 26.83
N VAL A 447 24.84 -9.58 25.53
CA VAL A 447 23.53 -9.63 24.84
C VAL A 447 23.55 -10.65 23.71
N THR A 448 22.44 -11.34 23.51
CA THR A 448 22.26 -12.28 22.39
C THR A 448 21.38 -11.67 21.31
N GLY A 449 21.50 -12.17 20.09
CA GLY A 449 20.59 -11.78 19.00
C GLY A 449 19.12 -12.06 19.30
N ARG A 450 18.83 -13.06 20.16
CA ARG A 450 17.47 -13.37 20.62
C ARG A 450 16.94 -12.27 21.55
N ASP A 451 17.76 -11.74 22.43
CA ASP A 451 17.37 -10.68 23.36
C ASP A 451 17.07 -9.38 22.64
N ILE A 452 17.92 -8.98 21.69
CA ILE A 452 17.69 -7.81 20.83
C ILE A 452 16.40 -7.98 20.05
N ARG A 453 16.20 -9.15 19.44
CA ARG A 453 14.99 -9.44 18.67
C ARG A 453 13.71 -9.36 19.52
N ARG A 454 13.74 -9.83 20.76
CA ARG A 454 12.63 -9.72 21.70
C ARG A 454 12.30 -8.26 22.01
N GLN A 455 13.30 -7.43 22.30
CA GLN A 455 13.11 -6.00 22.58
C GLN A 455 12.61 -5.23 21.36
N LEU A 456 13.08 -5.59 20.16
CA LEU A 456 12.60 -4.98 18.92
C LEU A 456 11.12 -5.25 18.61
N ARG A 457 10.57 -6.40 19.05
CA ARG A 457 9.13 -6.69 18.92
C ARG A 457 8.24 -5.72 19.71
N GLU A 458 8.75 -5.12 20.76
CA GLU A 458 8.02 -4.11 21.54
C GLU A 458 8.01 -2.73 20.85
N LYS A 459 8.96 -2.48 19.95
CA LYS A 459 9.19 -1.18 19.29
C LYS A 459 8.77 -1.15 17.81
N LEU A 460 8.81 -2.29 17.13
CA LEU A 460 8.57 -2.42 15.70
C LEU A 460 7.31 -3.25 15.42
N SER A 461 6.67 -2.97 14.29
CA SER A 461 5.63 -3.87 13.76
C SER A 461 6.25 -5.24 13.44
N ASP A 462 5.51 -6.32 13.62
CA ASP A 462 6.01 -7.71 13.48
C ASP A 462 6.72 -7.98 12.16
N TYR A 463 6.22 -7.40 11.06
CA TYR A 463 6.80 -7.54 9.73
C TYR A 463 8.15 -6.83 9.54
N MET A 464 8.54 -5.94 10.46
CA MET A 464 9.81 -5.22 10.47
C MET A 464 10.86 -5.92 11.34
N VAL A 465 10.43 -6.85 12.20
CA VAL A 465 11.33 -7.54 13.12
C VAL A 465 12.31 -8.42 12.34
N PRO A 466 13.64 -8.22 12.48
CA PRO A 466 14.62 -8.99 11.73
C PRO A 466 14.45 -10.50 11.93
N ALA A 467 14.50 -11.27 10.82
CA ALA A 467 14.46 -12.72 10.88
C ALA A 467 15.71 -13.29 11.58
N LYS A 468 16.86 -12.59 11.46
CA LYS A 468 18.14 -12.93 12.09
C LYS A 468 18.78 -11.68 12.66
N VAL A 469 19.31 -11.77 13.88
CA VAL A 469 20.19 -10.76 14.49
C VAL A 469 21.54 -11.42 14.75
N THR A 470 22.58 -10.84 14.16
CA THR A 470 23.98 -11.30 14.29
C THR A 470 24.76 -10.30 15.12
N ILE A 471 25.38 -10.78 16.18
CA ILE A 471 26.26 -9.97 17.03
C ILE A 471 27.69 -10.04 16.48
N LEU A 472 28.29 -8.87 16.28
CA LEU A 472 29.69 -8.72 15.88
C LEU A 472 30.42 -7.89 16.94
N GLU A 473 31.65 -8.24 17.28
CA GLU A 473 32.48 -7.45 18.21
C GLU A 473 32.65 -6.01 17.71
N SER A 474 32.78 -5.84 16.40
CA SER A 474 32.81 -4.53 15.74
C SER A 474 32.18 -4.62 14.36
N LEU A 475 31.46 -3.57 13.97
CA LEU A 475 30.96 -3.44 12.60
C LEU A 475 32.07 -2.95 11.67
N PRO A 476 32.22 -3.52 10.47
CA PRO A 476 33.20 -3.05 9.50
C PRO A 476 32.91 -1.60 9.10
N LEU A 477 33.97 -0.79 8.99
CA LEU A 477 33.89 0.61 8.58
C LEU A 477 34.60 0.80 7.23
N ASN A 478 34.03 1.62 6.38
CA ASN A 478 34.67 2.05 5.14
C ASN A 478 35.77 3.13 5.43
N GLN A 479 36.48 3.55 4.37
CA GLN A 479 37.56 4.55 4.47
C GLN A 479 37.11 5.90 5.08
N ASN A 480 35.79 6.20 5.03
CA ASN A 480 35.23 7.43 5.61
C ASN A 480 34.69 7.24 7.05
N GLY A 481 34.99 6.13 7.71
CA GLY A 481 34.52 5.83 9.07
C GLY A 481 33.02 5.50 9.18
N LYS A 482 32.33 5.29 8.06
CA LYS A 482 30.93 4.82 8.03
C LYS A 482 30.87 3.30 7.95
N ILE A 483 29.78 2.71 8.45
CA ILE A 483 29.55 1.25 8.36
C ILE A 483 29.64 0.79 6.90
N ASP A 484 30.47 -0.20 6.65
CA ASP A 484 30.65 -0.82 5.34
C ASP A 484 29.57 -1.89 5.10
N ARG A 485 28.48 -1.47 4.48
CA ARG A 485 27.37 -2.36 4.16
C ARG A 485 27.72 -3.43 3.13
N GLN A 486 28.70 -3.16 2.24
CA GLN A 486 29.14 -4.14 1.24
C GLN A 486 29.92 -5.29 1.92
N ALA A 487 30.76 -4.97 2.88
CA ALA A 487 31.44 -5.97 3.70
C ALA A 487 30.44 -6.84 4.50
N LEU A 488 29.38 -6.22 5.05
CA LEU A 488 28.32 -6.95 5.76
C LEU A 488 27.44 -7.77 4.82
N GLN A 489 27.23 -7.33 3.56
CA GLN A 489 26.48 -8.07 2.56
C GLN A 489 27.11 -9.45 2.25
N ALA A 490 28.44 -9.55 2.33
CA ALA A 490 29.16 -10.82 2.15
C ALA A 490 28.92 -11.82 3.29
N LEU A 491 28.32 -11.40 4.42
CA LEU A 491 28.02 -12.24 5.59
C LEU A 491 26.56 -12.74 5.60
N LEU A 492 25.72 -12.34 4.63
CA LEU A 492 24.36 -12.83 4.47
C LEU A 492 24.35 -14.26 3.91
#